data_2a23ac621812b2446ba6f778560d2ab2
#
_entry.id   2a23ac621812b2446ba6f778560d2ab2
#
_cell.length_a   1.000
_cell.length_b   1.000
_cell.length_c   1.000
_cell.angle_alpha   90.00
_cell.angle_beta   90.00
_cell.angle_gamma   90.00
#
_symmetry.space_group_name_H-M   'P 1'
#
loop_
_entity.id
_entity.type
_entity.pdbx_description
1 polymer ?
#
loop_
_entity_poly.entity_id
_entity_poly.type
_entity_poly.pdbx_seq_one_letter_code
_entity_poly.pdbx_strand_id
1 'polypeptide(L)'
;MVPLPNRRLGRIVGLAALALAGCTAAPAREAASPFPTIVSLNPCTDAILAEVADPAQLLAISHYSQDPAGSSMDLAKARRFPATGGSVEEVLALRPDLVVDGNFTPPATRAALAQLGLKLEQLPIAATVSESIAQVRHLAALAGHPERGEVLVRKIEAALTASKAPASAPVPAIVWQGGGIVAGEGTLITALLAHTGFTNAAAARGLSQASHLPLEDMLAQPPRVILAAGNSHGDEDRLLSHPVLAGLKNTTRAPLEPSLLWCGGPTIPKTLARLVEVRRQIR
;
A
#
# COMPACT_ATOMS: atom_id res chain seq x y z
N MET A 1 46.25 25.00 88.90
CA MET A 1 47.47 24.20 88.93
C MET A 1 47.69 23.72 87.46
N VAL A 2 48.75 24.29 86.91
CA VAL A 2 49.36 24.02 85.58
C VAL A 2 49.97 22.60 85.65
N PRO A 3 50.19 21.83 84.53
CA PRO A 3 50.87 22.31 83.32
C PRO A 3 50.39 21.73 81.96
N LEU A 4 50.70 22.47 80.90
CA LEU A 4 51.07 22.02 79.56
C LEU A 4 52.35 21.18 79.60
N PRO A 5 52.91 20.49 78.57
CA PRO A 5 52.69 20.57 77.11
C PRO A 5 52.76 19.17 76.41
N ASN A 6 52.44 19.08 75.07
CA ASN A 6 53.46 18.65 74.12
C ASN A 6 52.99 18.67 72.68
N ARG A 7 53.75 19.32 71.82
CA ARG A 7 53.78 19.31 70.40
C ARG A 7 54.12 17.94 69.81
N ARG A 8 53.44 17.44 68.85
CA ARG A 8 54.05 16.64 67.75
C ARG A 8 53.53 17.02 66.39
N LEU A 9 54.46 17.45 65.55
CA LEU A 9 54.39 17.56 64.13
C LEU A 9 53.93 16.22 63.51
N GLY A 10 52.99 16.27 62.57
CA GLY A 10 52.57 15.11 61.71
C GLY A 10 52.21 15.53 60.32
N ARG A 11 53.12 15.38 59.48
CA ARG A 11 53.14 15.29 57.98
C ARG A 11 51.84 15.48 57.25
N ILE A 12 51.79 16.54 56.40
CA ILE A 12 50.86 16.74 55.32
C ILE A 12 51.22 15.74 54.22
N VAL A 13 50.33 14.77 53.97
CA VAL A 13 50.33 13.92 52.77
C VAL A 13 49.35 14.51 51.78
N GLY A 14 49.90 15.16 50.76
CA GLY A 14 49.09 15.66 49.63
C GLY A 14 48.56 14.51 48.77
N LEU A 15 47.26 14.33 48.77
CA LEU A 15 46.57 13.48 47.76
C LEU A 15 46.37 14.28 46.49
N ALA A 16 47.15 13.99 45.46
CA ALA A 16 46.91 14.47 44.10
C ALA A 16 45.74 13.68 43.49
N ALA A 17 44.59 14.29 43.37
CA ALA A 17 43.46 13.74 42.63
C ALA A 17 43.73 13.88 41.14
N LEU A 18 44.08 12.77 40.46
CA LEU A 18 44.05 12.68 39.00
C LEU A 18 42.58 12.70 38.52
N ALA A 19 42.14 13.81 37.97
CA ALA A 19 40.88 13.90 37.22
C ALA A 19 41.08 13.21 35.87
N LEU A 20 40.60 11.98 35.71
CA LEU A 20 40.41 11.32 34.40
C LEU A 20 39.23 12.01 33.71
N ALA A 21 39.56 12.93 32.82
CA ALA A 21 38.58 13.44 31.85
C ALA A 21 38.29 12.33 30.82
N GLY A 22 37.26 11.51 31.08
CA GLY A 22 36.71 10.59 30.12
C GLY A 22 35.98 11.39 29.05
N CYS A 23 36.61 11.60 27.87
CA CYS A 23 35.91 12.00 26.69
C CYS A 23 34.96 10.88 26.30
N THR A 24 33.70 10.95 26.72
CA THR A 24 32.64 10.18 26.08
C THR A 24 32.47 10.75 24.68
N ALA A 25 33.06 10.10 23.69
CA ALA A 25 32.74 10.38 22.29
C ALA A 25 31.22 10.27 22.14
N ALA A 26 30.57 11.38 21.79
CA ALA A 26 29.18 11.36 21.40
C ALA A 26 29.04 10.30 20.28
N PRO A 27 28.00 9.45 20.30
CA PRO A 27 27.79 8.50 19.23
C PRO A 27 27.84 9.26 17.91
N ALA A 28 28.68 8.82 17.00
CA ALA A 28 28.78 9.38 15.66
C ALA A 28 27.37 9.39 15.10
N ARG A 29 26.87 10.59 14.74
CA ARG A 29 25.59 10.76 14.06
C ARG A 29 25.72 9.94 12.79
N GLU A 30 24.98 8.83 12.69
CA GLU A 30 24.90 8.08 11.44
C GLU A 30 24.74 9.07 10.30
N ALA A 31 25.59 8.96 9.28
CA ALA A 31 25.57 9.87 8.17
C ALA A 31 24.13 9.92 7.64
N ALA A 32 23.51 11.09 7.66
CA ALA A 32 22.15 11.27 7.19
C ALA A 32 22.04 10.66 5.78
N SER A 33 21.09 9.77 5.56
CA SER A 33 20.84 9.22 4.23
C SER A 33 20.76 10.36 3.23
N PRO A 34 21.41 10.27 2.06
CA PRO A 34 21.30 11.31 1.03
C PRO A 34 19.86 11.40 0.47
N PHE A 35 18.99 10.48 0.84
CA PHE A 35 17.62 10.37 0.38
C PHE A 35 16.64 10.72 1.49
N PRO A 36 15.44 11.27 1.15
CA PRO A 36 14.45 11.67 2.14
C PRO A 36 13.89 10.49 2.90
N THR A 37 13.62 10.70 4.18
CA THR A 37 12.82 9.79 5.01
C THR A 37 11.34 10.01 4.72
N ILE A 38 10.56 8.92 4.65
CA ILE A 38 9.18 8.93 4.15
C ILE A 38 8.26 8.24 5.16
N VAL A 39 7.12 8.86 5.43
CA VAL A 39 5.95 8.20 6.02
C VAL A 39 4.89 8.10 4.93
N SER A 40 4.37 6.90 4.70
CA SER A 40 3.32 6.66 3.71
C SER A 40 2.01 6.31 4.42
N LEU A 41 0.92 6.98 4.04
CA LEU A 41 -0.38 6.90 4.71
C LEU A 41 -1.44 6.15 3.89
N ASN A 42 -1.04 5.55 2.77
CA ASN A 42 -1.98 4.89 1.86
C ASN A 42 -1.42 3.55 1.35
N PRO A 43 -2.18 2.45 1.39
CA PRO A 43 -1.71 1.14 0.94
C PRO A 43 -1.17 1.09 -0.49
N CYS A 44 -1.67 1.94 -1.39
CA CYS A 44 -1.20 1.96 -2.77
C CYS A 44 0.17 2.62 -2.91
N THR A 45 0.41 3.70 -2.16
CA THR A 45 1.73 4.33 -2.11
C THR A 45 2.74 3.48 -1.36
N ASP A 46 2.30 2.79 -0.30
CA ASP A 46 3.11 1.82 0.44
C ASP A 46 3.64 0.71 -0.49
N ALA A 47 2.75 0.14 -1.30
CA ALA A 47 3.10 -0.94 -2.21
C ALA A 47 4.16 -0.51 -3.24
N ILE A 48 4.09 0.71 -3.75
CA ILE A 48 5.08 1.26 -4.70
C ILE A 48 6.38 1.59 -3.96
N LEU A 49 6.30 2.35 -2.86
CA LEU A 49 7.48 2.80 -2.12
C LEU A 49 8.30 1.62 -1.56
N ALA A 50 7.63 0.55 -1.13
CA ALA A 50 8.31 -0.68 -0.69
C ALA A 50 9.10 -1.38 -1.80
N GLU A 51 8.84 -1.09 -3.09
CA GLU A 51 9.62 -1.60 -4.23
C GLU A 51 10.73 -0.65 -4.65
N VAL A 52 10.56 0.65 -4.47
CA VAL A 52 11.45 1.66 -5.06
C VAL A 52 12.34 2.39 -4.05
N ALA A 53 11.91 2.56 -2.79
CA ALA A 53 12.71 3.20 -1.74
C ALA A 53 13.68 2.21 -1.08
N ASP A 54 14.69 2.73 -0.38
CA ASP A 54 15.46 1.93 0.56
C ASP A 54 14.60 1.64 1.80
N PRO A 55 14.69 0.43 2.39
CA PRO A 55 13.90 0.10 3.57
C PRO A 55 14.05 1.10 4.73
N ALA A 56 15.25 1.67 4.90
CA ALA A 56 15.54 2.65 5.94
C ALA A 56 14.89 4.03 5.69
N GLN A 57 14.49 4.34 4.47
CA GLN A 57 13.76 5.57 4.15
C GLN A 57 12.30 5.52 4.61
N LEU A 58 11.68 4.33 4.59
CA LEU A 58 10.28 4.16 5.00
C LEU A 58 10.19 4.04 6.53
N LEU A 59 9.97 5.18 7.18
CA LEU A 59 9.83 5.24 8.64
C LEU A 59 8.55 4.56 9.13
N ALA A 60 7.47 4.66 8.35
CA ALA A 60 6.24 3.90 8.58
C ALA A 60 5.42 3.82 7.29
N ILE A 61 4.58 2.80 7.24
CA ILE A 61 3.54 2.59 6.22
C ILE A 61 2.16 2.61 6.87
N SER A 62 1.10 2.72 6.09
CA SER A 62 -0.27 2.62 6.59
C SER A 62 -0.50 1.27 7.28
N HIS A 63 -1.18 1.26 8.42
CA HIS A 63 -1.58 0.03 9.11
C HIS A 63 -2.45 -0.88 8.23
N TYR A 64 -3.22 -0.32 7.29
CA TYR A 64 -4.00 -1.10 6.32
C TYR A 64 -3.12 -2.00 5.43
N SER A 65 -1.86 -1.66 5.19
CA SER A 65 -0.94 -2.50 4.44
C SER A 65 -0.53 -3.77 5.18
N GLN A 66 -0.76 -3.85 6.48
CA GLN A 66 -0.53 -5.05 7.29
C GLN A 66 -1.81 -5.86 7.57
N ASP A 67 -2.96 -5.37 7.12
CA ASP A 67 -4.24 -6.06 7.19
C ASP A 67 -4.45 -6.90 5.91
N PRO A 68 -4.73 -8.21 6.02
CA PRO A 68 -5.03 -9.05 4.87
C PRO A 68 -6.17 -8.54 3.98
N ALA A 69 -7.16 -7.86 4.57
CA ALA A 69 -8.32 -7.33 3.84
C ALA A 69 -8.00 -6.04 3.06
N GLY A 70 -7.07 -5.23 3.57
CA GLY A 70 -6.73 -3.91 3.01
C GLY A 70 -5.42 -3.86 2.22
N SER A 71 -4.56 -4.86 2.36
CA SER A 71 -3.21 -4.86 1.80
C SER A 71 -3.20 -5.17 0.30
N SER A 72 -2.41 -4.41 -0.45
CA SER A 72 -1.98 -4.74 -1.81
C SER A 72 -0.54 -5.24 -1.87
N MET A 73 0.10 -5.41 -0.71
CA MET A 73 1.45 -5.93 -0.56
C MET A 73 1.44 -7.40 -0.14
N ASP A 74 2.57 -8.06 -0.30
CA ASP A 74 2.84 -9.28 0.47
C ASP A 74 2.90 -8.94 1.96
N LEU A 75 2.12 -9.65 2.79
CA LEU A 75 2.00 -9.35 4.22
C LEU A 75 3.31 -9.55 4.98
N ALA A 76 4.13 -10.53 4.59
CA ALA A 76 5.43 -10.73 5.21
C ALA A 76 6.38 -9.56 4.89
N LYS A 77 6.28 -9.01 3.67
CA LYS A 77 7.00 -7.79 3.29
C LYS A 77 6.48 -6.57 4.05
N ALA A 78 5.16 -6.38 4.13
CA ALA A 78 4.54 -5.24 4.83
C ALA A 78 4.92 -5.19 6.31
N ARG A 79 4.94 -6.34 6.99
CA ARG A 79 5.32 -6.46 8.42
C ARG A 79 6.78 -6.15 8.73
N ARG A 80 7.61 -5.95 7.72
CA ARG A 80 9.01 -5.50 7.91
C ARG A 80 9.13 -4.00 8.18
N PHE A 81 8.07 -3.25 7.92
CA PHE A 81 8.01 -1.80 8.14
C PHE A 81 7.18 -1.49 9.37
N PRO A 82 7.51 -0.45 10.15
CA PRO A 82 6.61 0.07 11.17
C PRO A 82 5.28 0.49 10.54
N ALA A 83 4.18 0.32 11.28
CA ALA A 83 2.86 0.77 10.84
C ALA A 83 2.44 2.04 11.58
N THR A 84 1.65 2.89 10.92
CA THR A 84 1.03 4.08 11.53
C THR A 84 -0.47 4.09 11.25
N GLY A 85 -1.24 4.60 12.22
CA GLY A 85 -2.65 4.93 12.04
C GLY A 85 -2.86 6.22 11.23
N GLY A 86 -1.79 6.98 10.98
CA GLY A 86 -1.82 8.22 10.21
C GLY A 86 -2.34 9.43 11.02
N SER A 87 -2.32 9.37 12.35
CA SER A 87 -2.61 10.55 13.16
C SER A 87 -1.48 11.59 13.05
N VAL A 88 -1.81 12.85 13.30
CA VAL A 88 -0.83 13.95 13.24
C VAL A 88 0.31 13.71 14.22
N GLU A 89 -0.01 13.22 15.42
CA GLU A 89 0.95 12.96 16.49
C GLU A 89 1.93 11.84 16.12
N GLU A 90 1.43 10.76 15.54
CA GLU A 90 2.26 9.64 15.10
C GLU A 90 3.23 10.07 13.99
N VAL A 91 2.74 10.81 13.00
CA VAL A 91 3.57 11.31 11.90
C VAL A 91 4.65 12.28 12.41
N LEU A 92 4.27 13.21 13.30
CA LEU A 92 5.22 14.17 13.90
C LEU A 92 6.31 13.48 14.72
N ALA A 93 5.96 12.44 15.48
CA ALA A 93 6.90 11.70 16.28
C ALA A 93 8.03 11.06 15.42
N LEU A 94 7.68 10.64 14.20
CA LEU A 94 8.62 10.05 13.24
C LEU A 94 9.51 11.08 12.55
N ARG A 95 9.12 12.36 12.51
CA ARG A 95 9.85 13.47 11.86
C ARG A 95 10.31 13.14 10.43
N PRO A 96 9.42 12.75 9.52
CA PRO A 96 9.78 12.45 8.15
C PRO A 96 10.15 13.72 7.38
N ASP A 97 10.98 13.57 6.34
CA ASP A 97 11.24 14.64 5.35
C ASP A 97 10.05 14.78 4.39
N LEU A 98 9.29 13.72 4.17
CA LEU A 98 8.17 13.64 3.25
C LEU A 98 7.05 12.76 3.80
N VAL A 99 5.81 13.24 3.73
CA VAL A 99 4.61 12.44 3.95
C VAL A 99 3.96 12.18 2.59
N VAL A 100 3.75 10.91 2.26
CA VAL A 100 3.05 10.51 1.04
C VAL A 100 1.65 10.03 1.41
N ASP A 101 0.65 10.53 0.72
CA ASP A 101 -0.76 10.39 1.06
C ASP A 101 -1.58 10.05 -0.19
N GLY A 102 -2.81 9.62 0.02
CA GLY A 102 -3.83 9.42 -1.01
C GLY A 102 -5.07 10.25 -0.73
N ASN A 103 -6.08 10.09 -1.57
CA ASN A 103 -7.32 10.87 -1.46
C ASN A 103 -8.16 10.57 -0.20
N PHE A 104 -7.82 9.52 0.55
CA PHE A 104 -8.62 9.06 1.70
C PHE A 104 -8.19 9.68 3.02
N THR A 105 -7.03 10.31 3.12
CA THR A 105 -6.63 11.02 4.35
C THR A 105 -7.54 12.22 4.58
N PRO A 106 -8.12 12.36 5.80
CA PRO A 106 -9.04 13.44 6.10
C PRO A 106 -8.43 14.82 5.82
N PRO A 107 -9.18 15.76 5.20
CA PRO A 107 -8.68 17.11 4.91
C PRO A 107 -8.13 17.85 6.14
N ALA A 108 -8.73 17.65 7.31
CA ALA A 108 -8.26 18.25 8.56
C ALA A 108 -6.87 17.73 8.96
N THR A 109 -6.62 16.43 8.82
CA THR A 109 -5.30 15.83 9.09
C THR A 109 -4.24 16.39 8.14
N ARG A 110 -4.54 16.48 6.84
CA ARG A 110 -3.63 17.08 5.86
C ARG A 110 -3.32 18.55 6.17
N ALA A 111 -4.34 19.33 6.48
CA ALA A 111 -4.17 20.73 6.85
C ALA A 111 -3.30 20.89 8.09
N ALA A 112 -3.50 20.06 9.12
CA ALA A 112 -2.70 20.09 10.33
C ALA A 112 -1.22 19.74 10.06
N LEU A 113 -0.95 18.67 9.29
CA LEU A 113 0.42 18.28 8.91
C LEU A 113 1.12 19.39 8.12
N ALA A 114 0.40 20.02 7.17
CA ALA A 114 0.94 21.14 6.39
C ALA A 114 1.23 22.37 7.27
N GLN A 115 0.35 22.74 8.20
CA GLN A 115 0.58 23.83 9.15
C GLN A 115 1.78 23.60 10.07
N LEU A 116 2.10 22.33 10.34
CA LEU A 116 3.27 21.94 11.12
C LEU A 116 4.56 21.88 10.27
N GLY A 117 4.51 22.30 9.01
CA GLY A 117 5.66 22.42 8.13
C GLY A 117 6.10 21.11 7.47
N LEU A 118 5.28 20.05 7.55
CA LEU A 118 5.59 18.79 6.88
C LEU A 118 5.30 18.91 5.37
N LYS A 119 6.22 18.39 4.56
CA LYS A 119 6.02 18.28 3.12
C LYS A 119 5.07 17.12 2.84
N LEU A 120 3.93 17.42 2.18
CA LEU A 120 2.95 16.42 1.79
C LEU A 120 2.93 16.25 0.27
N GLU A 121 2.90 15.00 -0.15
CA GLU A 121 2.67 14.60 -1.53
C GLU A 121 1.40 13.78 -1.59
N GLN A 122 0.39 14.27 -2.30
CA GLN A 122 -0.90 13.60 -2.44
C GLN A 122 -1.06 13.00 -3.83
N LEU A 123 -1.29 11.70 -3.91
CA LEU A 123 -1.54 11.00 -5.16
C LEU A 123 -3.03 10.74 -5.37
N PRO A 124 -3.55 10.99 -6.58
CA PRO A 124 -4.91 10.62 -6.95
C PRO A 124 -5.03 9.09 -7.09
N ILE A 125 -6.27 8.59 -7.20
CA ILE A 125 -6.52 7.21 -7.58
C ILE A 125 -6.14 7.04 -9.06
N ALA A 126 -5.29 6.05 -9.36
CA ALA A 126 -4.98 5.69 -10.74
C ALA A 126 -6.11 4.85 -11.33
N ALA A 127 -6.81 5.39 -12.31
CA ALA A 127 -7.88 4.70 -13.03
C ALA A 127 -7.38 3.93 -14.26
N THR A 128 -6.17 4.23 -14.72
CA THR A 128 -5.54 3.63 -15.90
C THR A 128 -4.15 3.08 -15.60
N VAL A 129 -3.68 2.18 -16.47
CA VAL A 129 -2.31 1.66 -16.38
C VAL A 129 -1.29 2.80 -16.58
N SER A 130 -1.55 3.75 -17.48
CA SER A 130 -0.67 4.89 -17.72
C SER A 130 -0.51 5.77 -16.49
N GLU A 131 -1.62 6.09 -15.81
CA GLU A 131 -1.60 6.85 -14.55
C GLU A 131 -0.84 6.09 -13.46
N SER A 132 -1.04 4.78 -13.36
CA SER A 132 -0.32 3.95 -12.40
C SER A 132 1.19 3.92 -12.67
N ILE A 133 1.61 3.83 -13.93
CA ILE A 133 3.03 3.91 -14.32
C ILE A 133 3.60 5.30 -13.98
N ALA A 134 2.83 6.37 -14.22
CA ALA A 134 3.24 7.72 -13.85
C ALA A 134 3.46 7.86 -12.33
N GLN A 135 2.57 7.27 -11.51
CA GLN A 135 2.75 7.24 -10.05
C GLN A 135 3.99 6.48 -9.61
N VAL A 136 4.30 5.34 -10.24
CA VAL A 136 5.52 4.57 -9.97
C VAL A 136 6.76 5.44 -10.22
N ARG A 137 6.83 6.10 -11.38
CA ARG A 137 7.94 6.98 -11.74
C ARG A 137 8.07 8.16 -10.77
N HIS A 138 6.94 8.78 -10.44
CA HIS A 138 6.88 9.91 -9.54
C HIS A 138 7.37 9.56 -8.13
N LEU A 139 6.87 8.50 -7.54
CA LEU A 139 7.28 8.05 -6.21
C LEU A 139 8.73 7.59 -6.17
N ALA A 140 9.21 6.93 -7.22
CA ALA A 140 10.62 6.54 -7.33
C ALA A 140 11.55 7.76 -7.40
N ALA A 141 11.15 8.81 -8.14
CA ALA A 141 11.90 10.06 -8.19
C ALA A 141 11.90 10.79 -6.85
N LEU A 142 10.76 10.86 -6.16
CA LEU A 142 10.65 11.44 -4.81
C LEU A 142 11.52 10.71 -3.79
N ALA A 143 11.59 9.38 -3.88
CA ALA A 143 12.45 8.57 -3.01
C ALA A 143 13.94 8.66 -3.39
N GLY A 144 14.28 9.30 -4.54
CA GLY A 144 15.66 9.42 -5.04
C GLY A 144 16.17 8.21 -5.82
N HIS A 145 15.28 7.30 -6.23
CA HIS A 145 15.63 6.05 -6.93
C HIS A 145 14.88 5.87 -8.25
N PRO A 146 14.95 6.81 -9.20
CA PRO A 146 14.18 6.75 -10.46
C PRO A 146 14.46 5.47 -11.26
N GLU A 147 15.67 4.94 -11.19
CA GLU A 147 16.05 3.69 -11.87
C GLU A 147 15.29 2.47 -11.37
N ARG A 148 14.95 2.41 -10.06
CA ARG A 148 14.11 1.35 -9.49
C ARG A 148 12.66 1.46 -9.97
N GLY A 149 12.19 2.69 -10.14
CA GLY A 149 10.89 2.97 -10.78
C GLY A 149 10.83 2.38 -12.18
N GLU A 150 11.86 2.61 -13.01
CA GLU A 150 11.92 2.05 -14.37
C GLU A 150 12.04 0.51 -14.37
N VAL A 151 12.69 -0.10 -13.37
CA VAL A 151 12.67 -1.57 -13.22
C VAL A 151 11.25 -2.08 -12.98
N LEU A 152 10.48 -1.42 -12.10
CA LEU A 152 9.09 -1.79 -11.82
C LEU A 152 8.19 -1.55 -13.05
N VAL A 153 8.37 -0.44 -13.75
CA VAL A 153 7.64 -0.13 -15.00
C VAL A 153 7.87 -1.21 -16.05
N ARG A 154 9.13 -1.61 -16.28
CA ARG A 154 9.40 -2.71 -17.22
C ARG A 154 8.73 -4.03 -16.85
N LYS A 155 8.60 -4.35 -15.55
CA LYS A 155 7.84 -5.53 -15.10
C LYS A 155 6.35 -5.42 -15.45
N ILE A 156 5.77 -4.23 -15.29
CA ILE A 156 4.38 -3.96 -15.66
C ILE A 156 4.18 -4.09 -17.17
N GLU A 157 5.04 -3.48 -17.96
CA GLU A 157 4.99 -3.52 -19.43
C GLU A 157 5.17 -4.94 -19.99
N ALA A 158 6.09 -5.70 -19.41
CA ALA A 158 6.28 -7.12 -19.77
C ALA A 158 5.03 -7.95 -19.45
N ALA A 159 4.39 -7.71 -18.29
CA ALA A 159 3.16 -8.39 -17.93
C ALA A 159 1.98 -8.02 -18.85
N LEU A 160 1.86 -6.76 -19.25
CA LEU A 160 0.89 -6.31 -20.25
C LEU A 160 1.11 -7.03 -21.59
N THR A 161 2.35 -7.09 -22.06
CA THR A 161 2.67 -7.78 -23.31
C THR A 161 2.29 -9.26 -23.26
N ALA A 162 2.61 -9.94 -22.15
CA ALA A 162 2.34 -11.37 -21.95
C ALA A 162 0.85 -11.71 -21.75
N SER A 163 0.05 -10.73 -21.31
CA SER A 163 -1.38 -10.92 -20.98
C SER A 163 -2.35 -10.39 -22.03
N LYS A 164 -1.84 -9.95 -23.17
CA LYS A 164 -2.68 -9.40 -24.25
C LYS A 164 -3.75 -10.40 -24.68
N ALA A 165 -4.99 -9.90 -24.74
CA ALA A 165 -6.13 -10.70 -25.13
C ALA A 165 -5.95 -11.39 -26.49
N PRO A 166 -6.43 -12.62 -26.67
CA PRO A 166 -6.57 -13.23 -27.99
C PRO A 166 -7.58 -12.46 -28.82
N ALA A 167 -7.51 -12.59 -30.16
CA ALA A 167 -8.45 -11.97 -31.10
C ALA A 167 -9.85 -12.62 -31.08
N SER A 168 -10.36 -12.98 -29.91
CA SER A 168 -11.69 -13.54 -29.70
C SER A 168 -12.64 -12.50 -29.11
N ALA A 169 -13.96 -12.73 -29.22
CA ALA A 169 -14.96 -11.84 -28.62
C ALA A 169 -14.72 -11.67 -27.10
N PRO A 170 -14.82 -10.44 -26.60
CA PRO A 170 -14.67 -10.18 -25.17
C PRO A 170 -15.75 -10.89 -24.36
N VAL A 171 -15.40 -11.32 -23.14
CA VAL A 171 -16.29 -12.05 -22.23
C VAL A 171 -16.84 -11.10 -21.17
N PRO A 172 -18.17 -10.97 -20.99
CA PRO A 172 -18.75 -10.14 -19.94
C PRO A 172 -18.37 -10.67 -18.56
N ALA A 173 -17.71 -9.83 -17.76
CA ALA A 173 -17.30 -10.13 -16.39
C ALA A 173 -17.73 -9.04 -15.42
N ILE A 174 -18.03 -9.42 -14.18
CA ILE A 174 -18.25 -8.50 -13.05
C ILE A 174 -17.25 -8.81 -11.98
N VAL A 175 -16.57 -7.78 -11.47
CA VAL A 175 -15.85 -7.84 -10.18
C VAL A 175 -16.87 -7.51 -9.11
N TRP A 176 -17.21 -8.50 -8.31
CA TRP A 176 -18.23 -8.40 -7.27
C TRP A 176 -17.59 -8.61 -5.90
N GLN A 177 -17.73 -7.63 -5.05
CA GLN A 177 -17.10 -7.57 -3.73
C GLN A 177 -18.13 -7.80 -2.64
N GLY A 178 -17.67 -7.94 -1.41
CA GLY A 178 -18.51 -8.01 -0.23
C GLY A 178 -19.57 -6.90 -0.20
N GLY A 179 -20.74 -7.19 0.36
CA GLY A 179 -21.86 -6.25 0.39
C GLY A 179 -22.47 -5.91 -0.97
N GLY A 180 -22.11 -6.59 -2.06
CA GLY A 180 -22.65 -6.31 -3.39
C GLY A 180 -21.99 -5.14 -4.11
N ILE A 181 -20.83 -4.69 -3.66
CA ILE A 181 -20.08 -3.60 -4.29
C ILE A 181 -19.45 -4.11 -5.59
N VAL A 182 -19.49 -3.29 -6.63
CA VAL A 182 -18.87 -3.58 -7.93
C VAL A 182 -17.88 -2.47 -8.31
N ALA A 183 -16.81 -2.87 -9.02
CA ALA A 183 -15.91 -1.95 -9.68
C ALA A 183 -16.43 -1.70 -11.10
N GLY A 184 -17.04 -0.54 -11.33
CA GLY A 184 -17.61 -0.17 -12.63
C GLY A 184 -16.65 0.67 -13.48
N GLU A 185 -17.22 1.65 -14.20
CA GLU A 185 -16.46 2.55 -15.07
C GLU A 185 -15.45 3.39 -14.27
N GLY A 186 -14.36 3.80 -14.91
CA GLY A 186 -13.35 4.68 -14.32
C GLY A 186 -12.45 3.99 -13.29
N THR A 187 -12.33 2.67 -13.32
CA THR A 187 -11.45 1.91 -12.40
C THR A 187 -10.32 1.22 -13.14
N LEU A 188 -9.16 1.10 -12.51
CA LEU A 188 -8.00 0.38 -13.06
C LEU A 188 -8.35 -1.06 -13.44
N ILE A 189 -9.14 -1.76 -12.60
CA ILE A 189 -9.54 -3.14 -12.92
C ILE A 189 -10.35 -3.22 -14.20
N THR A 190 -11.14 -2.21 -14.56
CA THR A 190 -11.86 -2.15 -15.84
C THR A 190 -10.90 -2.12 -17.02
N ALA A 191 -9.81 -1.35 -16.92
CA ALA A 191 -8.77 -1.31 -17.94
C ALA A 191 -8.04 -2.67 -18.07
N LEU A 192 -7.74 -3.33 -16.93
CA LEU A 192 -7.09 -4.65 -16.91
C LEU A 192 -8.01 -5.77 -17.44
N LEU A 193 -9.31 -5.71 -17.16
CA LEU A 193 -10.32 -6.59 -17.74
C LEU A 193 -10.33 -6.46 -19.27
N ALA A 194 -10.43 -5.24 -19.79
CA ALA A 194 -10.43 -4.99 -21.23
C ALA A 194 -9.15 -5.52 -21.88
N HIS A 195 -8.00 -5.28 -21.26
CA HIS A 195 -6.69 -5.75 -21.74
C HIS A 195 -6.62 -7.28 -21.86
N THR A 196 -7.26 -8.02 -20.95
CA THR A 196 -7.23 -9.48 -20.88
C THR A 196 -8.42 -10.17 -21.59
N GLY A 197 -9.23 -9.41 -22.37
CA GLY A 197 -10.31 -9.95 -23.19
C GLY A 197 -11.63 -10.14 -22.44
N PHE A 198 -11.87 -9.32 -21.42
CA PHE A 198 -13.18 -9.18 -20.79
C PHE A 198 -13.82 -7.84 -21.12
N THR A 199 -15.14 -7.76 -21.00
CA THR A 199 -15.86 -6.51 -20.85
C THR A 199 -16.38 -6.38 -19.43
N ASN A 200 -16.31 -5.18 -18.86
CA ASN A 200 -16.87 -4.96 -17.53
C ASN A 200 -18.40 -4.81 -17.63
N ALA A 201 -19.12 -5.84 -17.21
CA ALA A 201 -20.58 -5.84 -17.27
C ALA A 201 -21.24 -4.91 -16.23
N ALA A 202 -20.51 -4.45 -15.20
CA ALA A 202 -20.97 -3.39 -14.30
C ALA A 202 -20.91 -2.03 -15.00
N ALA A 203 -19.80 -1.71 -15.69
CA ALA A 203 -19.67 -0.50 -16.49
C ALA A 203 -20.71 -0.46 -17.63
N ALA A 204 -20.97 -1.59 -18.31
CA ALA A 204 -22.02 -1.69 -19.33
C ALA A 204 -23.44 -1.41 -18.80
N ARG A 205 -23.65 -1.46 -17.49
CA ARG A 205 -24.90 -1.08 -16.80
C ARG A 205 -24.89 0.37 -16.31
N GLY A 206 -23.87 1.16 -16.65
CA GLY A 206 -23.72 2.53 -16.17
C GLY A 206 -23.27 2.65 -14.72
N LEU A 207 -22.78 1.55 -14.11
CA LEU A 207 -22.26 1.58 -12.75
C LEU A 207 -20.81 2.11 -12.75
N SER A 208 -20.51 2.95 -11.78
CA SER A 208 -19.20 3.56 -11.56
C SER A 208 -18.40 2.85 -10.47
N GLN A 209 -17.30 3.46 -10.04
CA GLN A 209 -16.49 2.98 -8.93
C GLN A 209 -17.34 2.86 -7.64
N ALA A 210 -17.24 1.72 -6.95
CA ALA A 210 -17.91 1.44 -5.69
C ALA A 210 -19.44 1.55 -5.73
N SER A 211 -20.07 1.32 -6.91
CA SER A 211 -21.51 1.20 -7.02
C SER A 211 -22.00 -0.11 -6.38
N HIS A 212 -23.24 -0.11 -5.90
CA HIS A 212 -23.89 -1.30 -5.40
C HIS A 212 -24.68 -2.00 -6.48
N LEU A 213 -24.51 -3.31 -6.62
CA LEU A 213 -25.29 -4.19 -7.49
C LEU A 213 -26.01 -5.22 -6.61
N PRO A 214 -27.34 -5.13 -6.43
CA PRO A 214 -28.12 -6.11 -5.68
C PRO A 214 -28.02 -7.51 -6.30
N LEU A 215 -28.19 -8.54 -5.46
CA LEU A 215 -28.16 -9.93 -5.90
C LEU A 215 -29.23 -10.21 -6.95
N GLU A 216 -30.41 -9.63 -6.79
CA GLU A 216 -31.54 -9.77 -7.71
C GLU A 216 -31.20 -9.26 -9.12
N ASP A 217 -30.53 -8.11 -9.21
CA ASP A 217 -30.09 -7.53 -10.48
C ASP A 217 -28.95 -8.35 -11.10
N MET A 218 -28.07 -8.94 -10.27
CA MET A 218 -27.06 -9.89 -10.73
C MET A 218 -27.72 -11.14 -11.34
N LEU A 219 -28.79 -11.65 -10.71
CA LEU A 219 -29.51 -12.85 -11.15
C LEU A 219 -30.38 -12.60 -12.37
N ALA A 220 -30.98 -11.40 -12.48
CA ALA A 220 -31.80 -11.03 -13.62
C ALA A 220 -30.98 -10.95 -14.93
N GLN A 221 -29.73 -10.51 -14.85
CA GLN A 221 -28.82 -10.37 -15.98
C GLN A 221 -27.42 -10.90 -15.61
N PRO A 222 -27.25 -12.23 -15.47
CA PRO A 222 -25.96 -12.77 -15.03
C PRO A 222 -24.87 -12.57 -16.10
N PRO A 223 -23.65 -12.14 -15.72
CA PRO A 223 -22.53 -12.10 -16.65
C PRO A 223 -22.01 -13.52 -16.93
N ARG A 224 -21.13 -13.64 -17.92
CA ARG A 224 -20.43 -14.92 -18.16
C ARG A 224 -19.45 -15.25 -17.05
N VAL A 225 -18.90 -14.24 -16.38
CA VAL A 225 -17.92 -14.42 -15.29
C VAL A 225 -18.27 -13.49 -14.12
N ILE A 226 -18.29 -14.08 -12.91
CA ILE A 226 -18.27 -13.36 -11.65
C ILE A 226 -16.88 -13.56 -11.03
N LEU A 227 -16.12 -12.48 -10.93
CA LEU A 227 -14.87 -12.41 -10.17
C LEU A 227 -15.24 -12.03 -8.74
N ALA A 228 -15.32 -13.01 -7.87
CA ALA A 228 -15.72 -12.83 -6.47
C ALA A 228 -14.51 -12.33 -5.66
N ALA A 229 -14.55 -11.07 -5.26
CA ALA A 229 -13.47 -10.44 -4.52
C ALA A 229 -13.87 -10.23 -3.07
N GLY A 230 -13.39 -11.10 -2.19
CA GLY A 230 -13.67 -11.10 -0.76
C GLY A 230 -13.37 -12.43 -0.12
N ASN A 231 -13.63 -12.50 1.18
CA ASN A 231 -13.52 -13.73 1.95
C ASN A 231 -14.89 -14.43 2.01
N SER A 232 -15.08 -15.48 1.20
CA SER A 232 -16.34 -16.23 1.14
C SER A 232 -16.81 -16.84 2.50
N HIS A 233 -15.97 -16.77 3.51
CA HIS A 233 -16.25 -17.23 4.88
C HIS A 233 -16.54 -16.08 5.86
N GLY A 234 -16.39 -14.82 5.43
CA GLY A 234 -16.71 -13.65 6.24
C GLY A 234 -18.21 -13.32 6.20
N ASP A 235 -18.75 -12.80 7.31
CA ASP A 235 -20.16 -12.40 7.38
C ASP A 235 -20.53 -11.30 6.38
N GLU A 236 -19.60 -10.40 6.10
CA GLU A 236 -19.77 -9.30 5.12
C GLU A 236 -19.83 -9.82 3.68
N ASP A 237 -19.29 -11.03 3.42
CA ASP A 237 -19.16 -11.60 2.09
C ASP A 237 -20.18 -12.72 1.79
N ARG A 238 -21.24 -12.83 2.60
CA ARG A 238 -22.28 -13.87 2.42
C ARG A 238 -22.89 -13.88 1.03
N LEU A 239 -23.01 -12.70 0.40
CA LEU A 239 -23.51 -12.60 -0.97
C LEU A 239 -22.62 -13.34 -1.97
N LEU A 240 -21.30 -13.32 -1.77
CA LEU A 240 -20.35 -13.99 -2.66
C LEU A 240 -20.48 -15.53 -2.64
N SER A 241 -20.99 -16.08 -1.55
CA SER A 241 -21.21 -17.53 -1.36
C SER A 241 -22.68 -17.94 -1.43
N HIS A 242 -23.59 -17.03 -1.78
CA HIS A 242 -25.02 -17.29 -1.76
C HIS A 242 -25.39 -18.50 -2.65
N PRO A 243 -26.17 -19.49 -2.13
CA PRO A 243 -26.46 -20.73 -2.85
C PRO A 243 -27.12 -20.51 -4.22
N VAL A 244 -27.92 -19.48 -4.38
CA VAL A 244 -28.60 -19.16 -5.65
C VAL A 244 -27.62 -18.92 -6.80
N LEU A 245 -26.41 -18.45 -6.53
CA LEU A 245 -25.36 -18.25 -7.53
C LEU A 245 -24.85 -19.59 -8.11
N ALA A 246 -24.97 -20.68 -7.36
CA ALA A 246 -24.64 -22.03 -7.85
C ALA A 246 -25.60 -22.51 -8.95
N GLY A 247 -26.81 -21.95 -9.00
CA GLY A 247 -27.80 -22.22 -10.05
C GLY A 247 -27.51 -21.56 -11.40
N LEU A 248 -26.54 -20.64 -11.48
CA LEU A 248 -26.17 -19.93 -12.71
C LEU A 248 -25.31 -20.81 -13.63
N LYS A 249 -25.94 -21.73 -14.37
CA LYS A 249 -25.27 -22.75 -15.20
C LYS A 249 -24.31 -22.18 -16.26
N ASN A 250 -24.58 -20.95 -16.74
CA ASN A 250 -23.81 -20.30 -17.81
C ASN A 250 -22.83 -19.22 -17.27
N THR A 251 -22.65 -19.14 -15.95
CA THR A 251 -21.77 -18.17 -15.30
C THR A 251 -20.64 -18.89 -14.61
N THR A 252 -19.41 -18.60 -14.99
CA THR A 252 -18.22 -19.05 -14.26
C THR A 252 -17.99 -18.15 -13.06
N ARG A 253 -17.80 -18.74 -11.89
CA ARG A 253 -17.38 -18.02 -10.69
C ARG A 253 -15.91 -18.31 -10.41
N ALA A 254 -15.13 -17.25 -10.29
CA ALA A 254 -13.71 -17.35 -9.97
C ALA A 254 -13.37 -16.43 -8.80
N PRO A 255 -12.63 -16.91 -7.80
CA PRO A 255 -12.14 -16.06 -6.72
C PRO A 255 -11.12 -15.04 -7.27
N LEU A 256 -11.17 -13.84 -6.74
CA LEU A 256 -10.20 -12.78 -6.97
C LEU A 256 -9.76 -12.25 -5.60
N GLU A 257 -8.47 -12.33 -5.31
CA GLU A 257 -7.97 -11.80 -4.04
C GLU A 257 -8.21 -10.28 -3.96
N PRO A 258 -8.75 -9.75 -2.85
CA PRO A 258 -8.97 -8.30 -2.68
C PRO A 258 -7.69 -7.47 -2.88
N SER A 259 -6.54 -8.01 -2.49
CA SER A 259 -5.23 -7.40 -2.69
C SER A 259 -4.90 -7.04 -4.15
N LEU A 260 -5.58 -7.66 -5.12
CA LEU A 260 -5.39 -7.42 -6.55
C LEU A 260 -6.26 -6.30 -7.10
N LEU A 261 -7.17 -5.74 -6.28
CA LEU A 261 -8.16 -4.75 -6.73
C LEU A 261 -7.80 -3.32 -6.37
N TRP A 262 -7.24 -3.12 -5.17
CA TRP A 262 -7.19 -1.79 -4.59
C TRP A 262 -6.18 -0.86 -5.23
N CYS A 263 -5.05 -1.39 -5.69
CA CYS A 263 -3.90 -0.58 -6.08
C CYS A 263 -3.36 -0.95 -7.46
N GLY A 264 -2.68 0.00 -8.07
CA GLY A 264 -1.87 -0.20 -9.26
C GLY A 264 -0.41 -0.62 -8.92
N GLY A 265 0.54 -0.17 -9.72
CA GLY A 265 1.96 -0.44 -9.51
C GLY A 265 2.28 -1.94 -9.51
N PRO A 266 2.90 -2.44 -8.41
CA PRO A 266 3.39 -3.83 -8.35
C PRO A 266 2.28 -4.89 -8.34
N THR A 267 1.00 -4.51 -8.17
CA THR A 267 -0.12 -5.46 -8.23
C THR A 267 -0.54 -5.78 -9.65
N ILE A 268 -0.34 -4.86 -10.61
CA ILE A 268 -0.78 -5.03 -12.01
C ILE A 268 -0.31 -6.36 -12.62
N PRO A 269 0.96 -6.76 -12.52
CA PRO A 269 1.40 -8.05 -13.07
C PRO A 269 0.65 -9.26 -12.49
N LYS A 270 0.38 -9.25 -11.19
CA LYS A 270 -0.34 -10.33 -10.50
C LYS A 270 -1.80 -10.37 -10.93
N THR A 271 -2.45 -9.21 -10.99
CA THR A 271 -3.85 -9.09 -11.44
C THR A 271 -4.00 -9.57 -12.87
N LEU A 272 -3.12 -9.16 -13.78
CA LEU A 272 -3.12 -9.63 -15.17
C LEU A 272 -2.96 -11.15 -15.28
N ALA A 273 -2.01 -11.72 -14.52
CA ALA A 273 -1.80 -13.16 -14.50
C ALA A 273 -3.07 -13.90 -14.05
N ARG A 274 -3.73 -13.41 -12.98
CA ARG A 274 -4.97 -13.99 -12.47
C ARG A 274 -6.11 -13.89 -13.49
N LEU A 275 -6.28 -12.74 -14.14
CA LEU A 275 -7.32 -12.56 -15.17
C LEU A 275 -7.09 -13.48 -16.37
N VAL A 276 -5.86 -13.64 -16.83
CA VAL A 276 -5.51 -14.59 -17.91
C VAL A 276 -5.81 -16.03 -17.51
N GLU A 277 -5.50 -16.43 -16.28
CA GLU A 277 -5.85 -17.76 -15.76
C GLU A 277 -7.36 -17.99 -15.80
N VAL A 278 -8.16 -17.04 -15.29
CA VAL A 278 -9.63 -17.13 -15.35
C VAL A 278 -10.10 -17.18 -16.78
N ARG A 279 -9.53 -16.37 -17.68
CA ARG A 279 -9.92 -16.34 -19.11
C ARG A 279 -9.72 -17.70 -19.79
N ARG A 280 -8.66 -18.43 -19.42
CA ARG A 280 -8.38 -19.78 -19.97
C ARG A 280 -9.36 -20.85 -19.48
N GLN A 281 -9.99 -20.66 -18.34
CA GLN A 281 -10.97 -21.61 -17.76
C GLN A 281 -12.35 -21.48 -18.40
N ILE A 282 -12.61 -20.41 -19.15
CA ILE A 282 -13.89 -20.16 -19.80
C ILE A 282 -13.93 -20.89 -21.14
N ARG A 283 -14.89 -21.80 -21.29
CA ARG A 283 -15.17 -22.54 -22.53
C ARG A 283 -16.17 -21.82 -23.40
#